data_e9dba6656937a78ca13ead3dd190f9ef
#
_entry.id   e9dba6656937a78ca13ead3dd190f9ef
#
_cell.length_a   1.000
_cell.length_b   1.000
_cell.length_c   1.000
_cell.angle_alpha   90.00
_cell.angle_beta   90.00
_cell.angle_gamma   90.00
#
_symmetry.space_group_name_H-M   'P 1'
#
loop_
_entity.id
_entity.type
_entity.pdbx_description
1 polymer ?
#
loop_
_entity_poly.entity_id
_entity_poly.type
_entity_poly.pdbx_seq_one_letter_code
_entity_poly.pdbx_strand_id
1 'polypeptide(L)'
;MGYLFNERTLNIFTDASVKQNKNGTFVASSAAIAVDINHIQNNYIIDSDYLVFNATNNLGELYAVYLGVLLALKYRNRYDVINIISDSQFSIFSLSRWIWNWRNNINNGIYYNSSGSPVANQDIIIKIVNLIISSNLNVNLYHQKGHALNKVKKSKETFFRSNGIMLDDFEANRISFYNDFVDNFSRDKLIKNNKVLISPLQYRADFNQELYKNLINQ
;
A
#
# COMPACT_ATOMS: atom_id res chain seq x y z
N MET A 1 25.79 -2.37 1.01
CA MET A 1 24.49 -2.97 1.31
C MET A 1 23.48 -1.85 1.26
N GLY A 2 22.44 -1.99 0.44
CA GLY A 2 21.47 -0.90 0.20
C GLY A 2 20.60 -0.59 1.41
N TYR A 3 19.99 0.58 1.38
CA TYR A 3 19.16 1.10 2.48
C TYR A 3 17.87 0.33 2.68
N LEU A 4 17.27 -0.15 1.58
CA LEU A 4 15.93 -0.74 1.60
C LEU A 4 15.91 -2.25 1.76
N PHE A 5 16.98 -2.94 1.35
CA PHE A 5 17.06 -4.39 1.43
C PHE A 5 18.18 -4.82 2.37
N ASN A 6 17.85 -5.03 3.65
CA ASN A 6 18.73 -5.59 4.67
C ASN A 6 17.95 -6.55 5.56
N GLU A 7 18.65 -7.32 6.40
CA GLU A 7 18.09 -8.40 7.23
C GLU A 7 17.05 -7.95 8.27
N ARG A 8 17.00 -6.66 8.58
CA ARG A 8 16.10 -6.07 9.56
C ARG A 8 14.94 -5.28 8.92
N THR A 9 14.85 -5.34 7.60
CA THR A 9 13.87 -4.58 6.82
C THR A 9 12.87 -5.50 6.11
N LEU A 10 11.59 -5.23 6.29
CA LEU A 10 10.51 -5.80 5.49
C LEU A 10 10.07 -4.81 4.42
N ASN A 11 10.03 -5.24 3.16
CA ASN A 11 9.47 -4.45 2.09
C ASN A 11 8.09 -5.01 1.69
N ILE A 12 7.08 -4.15 1.65
CA ILE A 12 5.72 -4.50 1.27
C ILE A 12 5.36 -3.69 0.03
N PHE A 13 5.05 -4.39 -1.05
CA PHE A 13 4.63 -3.79 -2.32
C PHE A 13 3.12 -3.85 -2.44
N THR A 14 2.52 -2.76 -2.89
CA THR A 14 1.06 -2.63 -2.98
C THR A 14 0.64 -2.08 -4.32
N ASP A 15 -0.43 -2.64 -4.89
CA ASP A 15 -1.00 -2.19 -6.16
C ASP A 15 -2.47 -2.59 -6.28
N ALA A 16 -3.22 -1.94 -7.17
CA ALA A 16 -4.59 -2.28 -7.49
C ALA A 16 -4.85 -2.33 -8.99
N SER A 17 -5.56 -3.36 -9.42
CA SER A 17 -6.11 -3.45 -10.76
C SER A 17 -7.60 -3.15 -10.76
N VAL A 18 -8.07 -2.40 -11.75
CA VAL A 18 -9.47 -2.01 -11.88
C VAL A 18 -10.03 -2.40 -13.23
N LYS A 19 -11.25 -2.90 -13.23
CA LYS A 19 -12.01 -3.24 -14.43
C LYS A 19 -13.38 -2.56 -14.40
N GLN A 20 -13.77 -1.95 -15.50
CA GLN A 20 -15.13 -1.48 -15.68
C GLN A 20 -16.01 -2.62 -16.21
N ASN A 21 -17.13 -2.83 -15.56
CA ASN A 21 -18.16 -3.77 -15.99
C ASN A 21 -19.04 -3.17 -17.11
N LYS A 22 -19.77 -4.01 -17.81
CA LYS A 22 -20.69 -3.59 -18.89
C LYS A 22 -21.80 -2.62 -18.43
N ASN A 23 -22.16 -2.65 -17.16
CA ASN A 23 -23.14 -1.76 -16.53
C ASN A 23 -22.55 -0.43 -16.04
N GLY A 24 -21.28 -0.14 -16.34
CA GLY A 24 -20.58 1.09 -15.94
C GLY A 24 -20.00 1.08 -14.52
N THR A 25 -20.25 0.04 -13.72
CA THR A 25 -19.64 -0.09 -12.38
C THR A 25 -18.16 -0.50 -12.47
N PHE A 26 -17.37 -0.12 -11.47
CA PHE A 26 -15.98 -0.50 -11.37
C PHE A 26 -15.77 -1.57 -10.31
N VAL A 27 -14.93 -2.55 -10.61
CA VAL A 27 -14.45 -3.55 -9.66
C VAL A 27 -12.94 -3.43 -9.59
N ALA A 28 -12.41 -3.33 -8.38
CA ALA A 28 -10.99 -3.31 -8.10
C ALA A 28 -10.55 -4.60 -7.41
N SER A 29 -9.31 -5.00 -7.67
CA SER A 29 -8.56 -5.94 -6.85
C SER A 29 -7.38 -5.21 -6.25
N SER A 30 -7.42 -4.96 -4.95
CA SER A 30 -6.32 -4.42 -4.18
C SER A 30 -5.43 -5.55 -3.69
N ALA A 31 -4.12 -5.41 -3.76
CA ALA A 31 -3.18 -6.46 -3.37
C ALA A 31 -1.96 -5.90 -2.63
N ALA A 32 -1.41 -6.70 -1.73
CA ALA A 32 -0.15 -6.43 -1.04
C ALA A 32 0.68 -7.72 -0.97
N ILE A 33 2.00 -7.60 -1.15
CA ILE A 33 2.97 -8.68 -0.98
C ILE A 33 4.09 -8.22 -0.04
N ALA A 34 4.52 -9.09 0.87
CA ALA A 34 5.60 -8.84 1.80
C ALA A 34 6.84 -9.67 1.44
N VAL A 35 7.99 -9.02 1.38
CA VAL A 35 9.27 -9.59 0.94
C VAL A 35 10.38 -9.20 1.90
N ASP A 36 11.20 -10.14 2.30
CA ASP A 36 12.45 -9.86 3.03
C ASP A 36 13.70 -10.32 2.25
N ILE A 37 14.88 -9.83 2.65
CA ILE A 37 16.13 -10.12 1.94
C ILE A 37 16.54 -11.59 2.03
N ASN A 38 16.18 -12.29 3.10
CA ASN A 38 16.54 -13.69 3.30
C ASN A 38 15.87 -14.60 2.27
N HIS A 39 14.79 -14.11 1.64
CA HIS A 39 14.04 -14.80 0.60
C HIS A 39 14.33 -14.29 -0.81
N ILE A 40 15.14 -13.23 -0.95
CA ILE A 40 15.43 -12.59 -2.24
C ILE A 40 16.12 -13.54 -3.24
N GLN A 41 17.04 -14.40 -2.78
CA GLN A 41 17.77 -15.31 -3.67
C GLN A 41 16.85 -16.28 -4.42
N ASN A 42 15.69 -16.59 -3.85
CA ASN A 42 14.70 -17.51 -4.39
C ASN A 42 13.42 -16.82 -4.88
N ASN A 43 13.38 -15.48 -4.91
CA ASN A 43 12.18 -14.69 -5.20
C ASN A 43 10.96 -15.04 -4.30
N TYR A 44 11.20 -15.39 -3.05
CA TYR A 44 10.13 -15.76 -2.13
C TYR A 44 9.42 -14.53 -1.57
N ILE A 45 8.12 -14.51 -1.79
CA ILE A 45 7.18 -13.67 -1.05
C ILE A 45 6.89 -14.40 0.25
N ILE A 46 7.14 -13.74 1.39
CA ILE A 46 6.88 -14.35 2.70
C ILE A 46 5.40 -14.31 3.06
N ASP A 47 4.65 -13.36 2.50
CA ASP A 47 3.21 -13.24 2.71
C ASP A 47 2.56 -12.39 1.61
N SER A 48 1.27 -12.58 1.42
CA SER A 48 0.46 -11.78 0.50
C SER A 48 -0.99 -11.71 0.95
N ASP A 49 -1.65 -10.60 0.63
CA ASP A 49 -3.09 -10.43 0.85
C ASP A 49 -3.72 -9.72 -0.34
N TYR A 50 -5.02 -9.93 -0.56
CA TYR A 50 -5.77 -9.26 -1.60
C TYR A 50 -7.25 -9.11 -1.24
N LEU A 51 -7.91 -8.14 -1.89
CA LEU A 51 -9.33 -7.87 -1.71
C LEU A 51 -9.97 -7.47 -3.04
N VAL A 52 -11.08 -8.09 -3.42
CA VAL A 52 -11.83 -7.74 -4.63
C VAL A 52 -13.17 -7.13 -4.23
N PHE A 53 -13.45 -5.92 -4.71
CA PHE A 53 -14.65 -5.17 -4.31
C PHE A 53 -15.01 -4.07 -5.33
N ASN A 54 -16.19 -3.48 -5.18
CA ASN A 54 -16.61 -2.36 -6.03
C ASN A 54 -15.87 -1.09 -5.63
N ALA A 55 -14.96 -0.62 -6.49
CA ALA A 55 -14.13 0.55 -6.21
C ALA A 55 -13.60 1.22 -7.47
N THR A 56 -13.39 2.52 -7.38
CA THR A 56 -12.59 3.29 -8.36
C THR A 56 -11.10 2.97 -8.20
N ASN A 57 -10.27 3.38 -9.16
CA ASN A 57 -8.83 3.16 -9.12
C ASN A 57 -8.20 3.70 -7.83
N ASN A 58 -8.40 4.97 -7.50
CA ASN A 58 -7.83 5.59 -6.30
C ASN A 58 -8.26 4.91 -5.01
N LEU A 59 -9.51 4.45 -4.93
CA LEU A 59 -10.01 3.72 -3.77
C LEU A 59 -9.36 2.33 -3.70
N GLY A 60 -9.21 1.64 -4.82
CA GLY A 60 -8.49 0.36 -4.91
C GLY A 60 -7.05 0.48 -4.43
N GLU A 61 -6.33 1.51 -4.87
CA GLU A 61 -4.95 1.79 -4.47
C GLU A 61 -4.82 2.06 -2.96
N LEU A 62 -5.71 2.87 -2.39
CA LEU A 62 -5.73 3.11 -0.94
C LEU A 62 -5.98 1.82 -0.15
N TYR A 63 -6.87 0.94 -0.62
CA TYR A 63 -7.08 -0.35 0.01
C TYR A 63 -5.89 -1.29 -0.15
N ALA A 64 -5.13 -1.22 -1.25
CA ALA A 64 -3.88 -1.96 -1.39
C ALA A 64 -2.87 -1.53 -0.31
N VAL A 65 -2.71 -0.23 -0.07
CA VAL A 65 -1.87 0.28 1.03
C VAL A 65 -2.43 -0.15 2.39
N TYR A 66 -3.75 -0.14 2.59
CA TYR A 66 -4.36 -0.66 3.82
C TYR A 66 -4.01 -2.12 4.10
N LEU A 67 -4.06 -2.99 3.07
CA LEU A 67 -3.60 -4.37 3.17
C LEU A 67 -2.11 -4.45 3.54
N GLY A 68 -1.29 -3.57 2.93
CA GLY A 68 0.12 -3.44 3.28
C GLY A 68 0.34 -3.09 4.75
N VAL A 69 -0.45 -2.17 5.32
CA VAL A 69 -0.39 -1.84 6.75
C VAL A 69 -0.82 -3.02 7.63
N LEU A 70 -1.81 -3.81 7.21
CA LEU A 70 -2.19 -5.03 7.94
C LEU A 70 -1.07 -6.08 7.95
N LEU A 71 -0.37 -6.28 6.82
CA LEU A 71 0.83 -7.12 6.76
C LEU A 71 1.96 -6.55 7.63
N ALA A 72 2.16 -5.24 7.63
CA ALA A 72 3.13 -4.57 8.50
C ALA A 72 2.85 -4.85 9.99
N LEU A 73 1.60 -4.75 10.40
CA LEU A 73 1.19 -5.07 11.79
C LEU A 73 1.45 -6.53 12.15
N LYS A 74 1.22 -7.46 11.22
CA LYS A 74 1.49 -8.89 11.41
C LYS A 74 2.97 -9.18 11.68
N TYR A 75 3.87 -8.40 11.07
CA TYR A 75 5.32 -8.63 11.12
C TYR A 75 6.09 -7.61 11.98
N ARG A 76 5.44 -6.66 12.63
CA ARG A 76 6.07 -5.53 13.34
C ARG A 76 7.10 -5.93 14.40
N ASN A 77 6.93 -7.08 15.04
CA ASN A 77 7.86 -7.56 16.07
C ASN A 77 9.07 -8.33 15.50
N ARG A 78 9.06 -8.57 14.17
CA ARG A 78 10.11 -9.35 13.49
C ARG A 78 11.11 -8.46 12.74
N TYR A 79 10.69 -7.24 12.37
CA TYR A 79 11.50 -6.30 11.60
C TYR A 79 11.53 -4.95 12.28
N ASP A 80 12.70 -4.29 12.24
CA ASP A 80 12.89 -2.96 12.83
C ASP A 80 12.29 -1.86 11.96
N VAL A 81 12.34 -2.05 10.64
CA VAL A 81 11.87 -1.11 9.63
C VAL A 81 10.95 -1.83 8.66
N ILE A 82 9.82 -1.24 8.39
CA ILE A 82 8.88 -1.73 7.39
C ILE A 82 8.66 -0.64 6.34
N ASN A 83 8.90 -0.98 5.09
CA ASN A 83 8.66 -0.08 3.96
C ASN A 83 7.42 -0.54 3.21
N ILE A 84 6.47 0.36 2.97
CA ILE A 84 5.35 0.17 2.05
C ILE A 84 5.64 0.96 0.79
N ILE A 85 5.68 0.27 -0.34
CA ILE A 85 6.08 0.78 -1.64
C ILE A 85 4.91 0.62 -2.60
N SER A 86 4.48 1.71 -3.24
CA SER A 86 3.40 1.73 -4.22
C SER A 86 3.74 2.65 -5.39
N ASP A 87 3.19 2.39 -6.55
CA ASP A 87 3.27 3.32 -7.69
C ASP A 87 2.10 4.32 -7.73
N SER A 88 1.15 4.21 -6.82
CA SER A 88 0.10 5.20 -6.63
C SER A 88 0.63 6.44 -5.90
N GLN A 89 1.01 7.47 -6.64
CA GLN A 89 1.41 8.77 -6.07
C GLN A 89 0.31 9.35 -5.19
N PHE A 90 -0.95 9.22 -5.62
CA PHE A 90 -2.10 9.68 -4.85
C PHE A 90 -2.14 9.04 -3.47
N SER A 91 -2.07 7.72 -3.38
CA SER A 91 -2.14 6.98 -2.11
C SER A 91 -0.99 7.34 -1.19
N ILE A 92 0.25 7.28 -1.69
CA ILE A 92 1.43 7.56 -0.87
C ILE A 92 1.44 9.00 -0.37
N PHE A 93 1.17 10.00 -1.23
CA PHE A 93 1.22 11.41 -0.83
C PHE A 93 0.03 11.83 0.01
N SER A 94 -1.14 11.23 -0.18
CA SER A 94 -2.29 11.43 0.72
C SER A 94 -1.96 11.03 2.15
N LEU A 95 -1.28 9.91 2.34
CA LEU A 95 -0.96 9.34 3.65
C LEU A 95 0.28 9.97 4.30
N SER A 96 1.30 10.37 3.51
CA SER A 96 2.58 10.84 4.04
C SER A 96 2.74 12.36 4.08
N ARG A 97 2.00 13.10 3.24
CA ARG A 97 2.19 14.53 3.06
C ARG A 97 0.90 15.33 3.17
N TRP A 98 -0.10 15.04 2.33
CA TRP A 98 -1.28 15.88 2.18
C TRP A 98 -2.20 15.86 3.40
N ILE A 99 -2.31 14.74 4.09
CA ILE A 99 -3.13 14.59 5.31
C ILE A 99 -2.76 15.63 6.37
N TRP A 100 -1.49 16.00 6.48
CA TRP A 100 -1.01 16.97 7.46
C TRP A 100 -1.51 18.39 7.17
N ASN A 101 -1.69 18.72 5.89
CA ASN A 101 -2.30 19.98 5.48
C ASN A 101 -3.83 19.93 5.64
N TRP A 102 -4.46 18.82 5.24
CA TRP A 102 -5.92 18.67 5.32
C TRP A 102 -6.44 18.70 6.76
N ARG A 103 -5.71 18.10 7.72
CA ARG A 103 -6.11 18.15 9.14
C ARG A 103 -6.16 19.56 9.74
N ASN A 104 -5.53 20.54 9.11
CA ASN A 104 -5.65 21.94 9.49
C ASN A 104 -6.87 22.62 8.87
N ASN A 105 -7.58 21.95 7.97
CA ASN A 105 -8.75 22.46 7.27
C ASN A 105 -9.92 21.45 7.40
N ILE A 106 -10.43 21.32 8.63
CA ILE A 106 -11.52 20.41 8.97
C ILE A 106 -12.76 21.23 9.31
N ASN A 107 -13.90 20.89 8.72
CA ASN A 107 -15.20 21.42 9.08
C ASN A 107 -16.21 20.27 9.28
N ASN A 108 -16.86 20.20 10.44
CA ASN A 108 -17.80 19.14 10.79
C ASN A 108 -17.27 17.70 10.55
N GLY A 109 -15.99 17.46 10.83
CA GLY A 109 -15.35 16.15 10.63
C GLY A 109 -14.95 15.83 9.19
N ILE A 110 -15.20 16.74 8.25
CA ILE A 110 -14.82 16.61 6.84
C ILE A 110 -13.53 17.38 6.59
N TYR A 111 -12.57 16.73 5.98
CA TYR A 111 -11.30 17.30 5.55
C TYR A 111 -11.47 17.97 4.18
N TYR A 112 -10.89 19.17 4.03
CA TYR A 112 -10.93 19.92 2.78
C TYR A 112 -9.52 20.10 2.21
N ASN A 113 -9.42 20.03 0.90
CA ASN A 113 -8.16 20.32 0.19
C ASN A 113 -7.95 21.83 0.03
N SER A 114 -6.82 22.22 -0.56
CA SER A 114 -6.47 23.64 -0.75
C SER A 114 -7.41 24.39 -1.68
N SER A 115 -8.19 23.72 -2.50
CA SER A 115 -9.23 24.33 -3.36
C SER A 115 -10.59 24.47 -2.66
N GLY A 116 -10.70 24.09 -1.38
CA GLY A 116 -11.95 24.13 -0.63
C GLY A 116 -12.92 22.99 -0.94
N SER A 117 -12.49 21.97 -1.66
CA SER A 117 -13.31 20.78 -1.94
C SER A 117 -13.07 19.68 -0.89
N PRO A 118 -14.11 18.89 -0.53
CA PRO A 118 -13.94 17.73 0.34
C PRO A 118 -12.90 16.75 -0.21
N VAL A 119 -12.05 16.22 0.66
CA VAL A 119 -11.05 15.22 0.29
C VAL A 119 -11.75 13.90 -0.06
N ALA A 120 -11.50 13.42 -1.27
CA ALA A 120 -12.04 12.13 -1.72
C ALA A 120 -11.43 10.97 -0.92
N ASN A 121 -12.24 9.96 -0.59
CA ASN A 121 -11.82 8.75 0.15
C ASN A 121 -11.16 9.05 1.52
N GLN A 122 -11.55 10.14 2.16
CA GLN A 122 -10.95 10.56 3.44
C GLN A 122 -11.10 9.52 4.56
N ASP A 123 -12.18 8.79 4.58
CA ASP A 123 -12.47 7.73 5.59
C ASP A 123 -11.42 6.63 5.58
N ILE A 124 -11.03 6.10 4.44
CA ILE A 124 -9.96 5.11 4.36
C ILE A 124 -8.59 5.73 4.62
N ILE A 125 -8.34 6.96 4.16
CA ILE A 125 -7.09 7.69 4.44
C ILE A 125 -6.91 7.89 5.94
N ILE A 126 -7.93 8.42 6.64
CA ILE A 126 -7.92 8.62 8.09
C ILE A 126 -7.76 7.29 8.83
N LYS A 127 -8.46 6.24 8.38
CA LYS A 127 -8.36 4.91 8.96
C LYS A 127 -6.94 4.35 8.89
N ILE A 128 -6.26 4.47 7.74
CA ILE A 128 -4.87 4.01 7.57
C ILE A 128 -3.93 4.79 8.50
N VAL A 129 -4.03 6.12 8.51
CA VAL A 129 -3.17 6.98 9.34
C VAL A 129 -3.38 6.69 10.82
N ASN A 130 -4.63 6.59 11.27
CA ASN A 130 -4.94 6.27 12.66
C ASN A 130 -4.43 4.88 13.05
N LEU A 131 -4.50 3.89 12.16
CA LEU A 131 -3.99 2.56 12.40
C LEU A 131 -2.47 2.55 12.58
N ILE A 132 -1.73 3.27 11.74
CA ILE A 132 -0.27 3.43 11.85
C ILE A 132 0.10 4.09 13.18
N ILE A 133 -0.57 5.21 13.52
CA ILE A 133 -0.28 5.99 14.73
C ILE A 133 -0.64 5.19 15.99
N SER A 134 -1.85 4.64 16.06
CA SER A 134 -2.34 3.93 17.26
C SER A 134 -1.56 2.65 17.56
N SER A 135 -1.00 2.02 16.53
CA SER A 135 -0.19 0.81 16.66
C SER A 135 1.29 1.12 16.91
N ASN A 136 1.69 2.38 16.95
CA ASN A 136 3.10 2.83 17.01
C ASN A 136 3.99 2.11 15.97
N LEU A 137 3.46 1.97 14.76
CA LEU A 137 4.10 1.22 13.69
C LEU A 137 5.21 2.06 13.04
N ASN A 138 6.45 1.58 13.10
CA ASN A 138 7.57 2.20 12.37
C ASN A 138 7.52 1.82 10.89
N VAL A 139 6.82 2.64 10.10
CA VAL A 139 6.59 2.39 8.68
C VAL A 139 7.02 3.58 7.83
N ASN A 140 7.74 3.30 6.75
CA ASN A 140 8.02 4.27 5.70
C ASN A 140 7.09 4.04 4.51
N LEU A 141 6.59 5.11 3.92
CA LEU A 141 5.73 5.10 2.74
C LEU A 141 6.51 5.65 1.54
N TYR A 142 6.77 4.83 0.53
CA TYR A 142 7.57 5.19 -0.63
C TYR A 142 6.77 5.10 -1.92
N HIS A 143 6.88 6.15 -2.73
CA HIS A 143 6.36 6.15 -4.09
C HIS A 143 7.42 5.63 -5.06
N GLN A 144 7.05 4.65 -5.87
CA GLN A 144 7.83 4.06 -6.95
C GLN A 144 7.17 4.36 -8.30
N LYS A 145 7.96 4.40 -9.35
CA LYS A 145 7.41 4.48 -10.71
C LYS A 145 6.87 3.12 -11.16
N GLY A 146 5.60 3.09 -11.55
CA GLY A 146 4.99 1.91 -12.19
C GLY A 146 5.63 1.55 -13.53
N HIS A 147 5.55 0.26 -13.90
CA HIS A 147 6.06 -0.30 -15.17
C HIS A 147 7.51 0.12 -15.50
N ALA A 148 8.37 0.07 -14.47
CA ALA A 148 9.78 0.49 -14.58
C ALA A 148 10.74 -0.69 -14.83
N LEU A 149 10.24 -1.90 -15.04
CA LEU A 149 11.06 -3.07 -15.38
C LEU A 149 11.92 -2.75 -16.61
N ASN A 150 13.22 -3.05 -16.55
CA ASN A 150 14.22 -2.69 -17.56
C ASN A 150 14.47 -1.18 -17.77
N LYS A 151 13.98 -0.31 -16.88
CA LYS A 151 14.22 1.15 -16.92
C LYS A 151 14.89 1.64 -15.64
N VAL A 152 15.94 0.95 -15.20
CA VAL A 152 16.63 1.16 -13.90
C VAL A 152 16.96 2.63 -13.65
N LYS A 153 17.59 3.32 -14.61
CA LYS A 153 17.93 4.74 -14.46
C LYS A 153 16.70 5.59 -14.15
N LYS A 154 15.62 5.42 -14.90
CA LYS A 154 14.37 6.17 -14.71
C LYS A 154 13.69 5.83 -13.39
N SER A 155 13.77 4.57 -12.96
CA SER A 155 13.30 4.12 -11.64
C SER A 155 14.05 4.84 -10.52
N LYS A 156 15.40 4.85 -10.56
CA LYS A 156 16.26 5.54 -9.58
C LYS A 156 15.94 7.04 -9.50
N GLU A 157 15.87 7.72 -10.64
CA GLU A 157 15.57 9.15 -10.70
C GLU A 157 14.19 9.48 -10.10
N THR A 158 13.17 8.68 -10.43
CA THR A 158 11.82 8.90 -9.90
C THR A 158 11.76 8.62 -8.41
N PHE A 159 12.38 7.54 -7.95
CA PHE A 159 12.43 7.19 -6.53
C PHE A 159 13.13 8.28 -5.72
N PHE A 160 14.28 8.79 -6.20
CA PHE A 160 14.98 9.89 -5.56
C PHE A 160 14.13 11.16 -5.49
N ARG A 161 13.49 11.56 -6.60
CA ARG A 161 12.62 12.76 -6.63
C ARG A 161 11.44 12.65 -5.67
N SER A 162 10.85 11.46 -5.56
CA SER A 162 9.66 11.24 -4.73
C SER A 162 9.99 11.09 -3.25
N ASN A 163 11.11 10.45 -2.91
CA ASN A 163 11.38 9.97 -1.57
C ASN A 163 12.68 10.54 -0.95
N GLY A 164 13.55 11.19 -1.74
CA GLY A 164 14.83 11.73 -1.29
C GLY A 164 15.92 10.67 -1.06
N ILE A 165 15.71 9.43 -1.50
CA ILE A 165 16.60 8.29 -1.29
C ILE A 165 17.22 7.85 -2.62
N MET A 166 18.55 7.73 -2.66
CA MET A 166 19.26 7.18 -3.80
C MET A 166 19.32 5.65 -3.71
N LEU A 167 18.80 5.00 -4.73
CA LEU A 167 18.88 3.53 -4.88
C LEU A 167 20.16 3.14 -5.60
N ASP A 168 20.77 2.05 -5.23
CA ASP A 168 21.73 1.34 -6.10
C ASP A 168 20.98 0.56 -7.20
N ASP A 169 21.74 -0.07 -8.12
CA ASP A 169 21.13 -0.78 -9.24
C ASP A 169 20.41 -2.07 -8.78
N PHE A 170 20.92 -2.72 -7.74
CA PHE A 170 20.30 -3.90 -7.16
C PHE A 170 18.93 -3.57 -6.56
N GLU A 171 18.85 -2.53 -5.73
CA GLU A 171 17.61 -2.05 -5.11
C GLU A 171 16.58 -1.61 -6.16
N ALA A 172 17.01 -0.81 -7.15
CA ALA A 172 16.13 -0.33 -8.20
C ALA A 172 15.54 -1.47 -9.05
N ASN A 173 16.34 -2.48 -9.37
CA ASN A 173 15.86 -3.68 -10.06
C ASN A 173 14.85 -4.46 -9.22
N ARG A 174 15.14 -4.66 -7.94
CA ARG A 174 14.25 -5.40 -7.02
C ARG A 174 12.93 -4.68 -6.81
N ILE A 175 12.95 -3.37 -6.57
CA ILE A 175 11.75 -2.56 -6.43
C ILE A 175 10.89 -2.65 -7.70
N SER A 176 11.49 -2.51 -8.88
CA SER A 176 10.78 -2.60 -10.15
C SER A 176 10.19 -3.99 -10.37
N PHE A 177 10.93 -5.05 -10.04
CA PHE A 177 10.48 -6.43 -10.16
C PHE A 177 9.25 -6.70 -9.28
N TYR A 178 9.32 -6.35 -7.98
CA TYR A 178 8.21 -6.62 -7.07
C TYR A 178 7.01 -5.71 -7.30
N ASN A 179 7.23 -4.49 -7.80
CA ASN A 179 6.12 -3.64 -8.24
C ASN A 179 5.36 -4.27 -9.42
N ASP A 180 6.07 -4.76 -10.44
CA ASP A 180 5.46 -5.48 -11.56
C ASP A 180 4.81 -6.80 -11.10
N PHE A 181 5.40 -7.46 -10.10
CA PHE A 181 4.84 -8.69 -9.55
C PHE A 181 3.49 -8.45 -8.87
N VAL A 182 3.38 -7.43 -8.01
CA VAL A 182 2.12 -7.12 -7.30
C VAL A 182 1.05 -6.61 -8.27
N ASP A 183 1.41 -5.85 -9.33
CA ASP A 183 0.48 -5.47 -10.41
C ASP A 183 -0.10 -6.72 -11.10
N ASN A 184 0.73 -7.66 -11.51
CA ASN A 184 0.27 -8.91 -12.12
C ASN A 184 -0.55 -9.76 -11.15
N PHE A 185 -0.17 -9.80 -9.86
CA PHE A 185 -0.90 -10.51 -8.83
C PHE A 185 -2.30 -9.92 -8.62
N SER A 186 -2.44 -8.60 -8.50
CA SER A 186 -3.73 -7.91 -8.37
C SER A 186 -4.63 -8.16 -9.58
N ARG A 187 -4.07 -8.08 -10.79
CA ARG A 187 -4.76 -8.34 -12.05
C ARG A 187 -5.25 -9.80 -12.17
N ASP A 188 -4.42 -10.75 -11.79
CA ASP A 188 -4.79 -12.17 -11.79
C ASP A 188 -5.94 -12.45 -10.80
N LYS A 189 -5.91 -11.85 -9.61
CA LYS A 189 -7.00 -11.94 -8.63
C LYS A 189 -8.30 -11.32 -9.13
N LEU A 190 -8.21 -10.18 -9.84
CA LEU A 190 -9.37 -9.54 -10.46
C LEU A 190 -10.04 -10.43 -11.52
N ILE A 191 -9.24 -11.15 -12.32
CA ILE A 191 -9.74 -12.01 -13.39
C ILE A 191 -10.35 -13.30 -12.83
N LYS A 192 -9.69 -13.92 -11.86
CA LYS A 192 -10.05 -15.24 -11.31
C LYS A 192 -11.14 -15.20 -10.24
N ASN A 193 -11.42 -14.03 -9.66
CA ASN A 193 -12.33 -13.94 -8.52
C ASN A 193 -13.74 -13.60 -8.97
N ASN A 194 -14.67 -14.55 -8.79
CA ASN A 194 -16.09 -14.38 -9.12
C ASN A 194 -16.92 -13.79 -7.96
N LYS A 195 -16.33 -13.59 -6.78
CA LYS A 195 -17.00 -13.04 -5.61
C LYS A 195 -16.46 -11.64 -5.32
N VAL A 196 -17.29 -10.64 -5.57
CA VAL A 196 -17.01 -9.24 -5.24
C VAL A 196 -17.62 -8.95 -3.87
N LEU A 197 -16.83 -8.40 -2.96
CA LEU A 197 -17.32 -7.94 -1.67
C LEU A 197 -18.08 -6.63 -1.84
N ILE A 198 -19.30 -6.58 -1.31
CA ILE A 198 -20.16 -5.39 -1.40
C ILE A 198 -19.64 -4.27 -0.48
N SER A 199 -19.07 -4.64 0.66
CA SER A 199 -18.50 -3.71 1.64
C SER A 199 -17.21 -4.26 2.24
N PRO A 200 -16.03 -3.81 1.75
CA PRO A 200 -14.74 -4.23 2.31
C PRO A 200 -14.55 -3.80 3.77
N LEU A 201 -15.16 -2.67 4.18
CA LEU A 201 -15.10 -2.18 5.55
C LEU A 201 -15.77 -3.17 6.53
N GLN A 202 -16.87 -3.80 6.12
CA GLN A 202 -17.62 -4.74 6.94
C GLN A 202 -16.87 -6.07 7.10
N TYR A 203 -16.28 -6.58 6.02
CA TYR A 203 -15.50 -7.82 6.04
C TYR A 203 -14.25 -7.73 6.94
N ARG A 204 -13.65 -6.54 7.07
CA ARG A 204 -12.42 -6.34 7.85
C ARG A 204 -12.66 -5.72 9.24
N ALA A 205 -13.87 -5.31 9.57
CA ALA A 205 -14.21 -4.89 10.93
C ALA A 205 -14.01 -6.05 11.92
N ASP A 206 -14.45 -7.24 11.55
CA ASP A 206 -14.31 -8.45 12.38
C ASP A 206 -12.84 -8.89 12.48
N PHE A 207 -12.10 -8.85 11.37
CA PHE A 207 -10.67 -9.16 11.34
C PHE A 207 -9.85 -8.15 12.16
N ASN A 208 -10.18 -6.86 12.10
CA ASN A 208 -9.50 -5.83 12.89
C ASN A 208 -9.76 -5.99 14.39
N GLN A 209 -10.96 -6.40 14.82
CA GLN A 209 -11.24 -6.66 16.23
C GLN A 209 -10.45 -7.86 16.77
N GLU A 210 -10.33 -8.92 15.99
CA GLU A 210 -9.59 -10.11 16.37
C GLU A 210 -8.08 -9.87 16.35
N LEU A 211 -7.56 -9.18 15.32
CA LEU A 211 -6.16 -8.75 15.27
C LEU A 211 -5.82 -7.79 16.43
N TYR A 212 -6.69 -6.83 16.71
CA TYR A 212 -6.52 -5.86 17.80
C TYR A 212 -6.56 -6.55 19.17
N LYS A 213 -7.45 -7.50 19.39
CA LYS A 213 -7.50 -8.31 20.61
C LYS A 213 -6.23 -9.15 20.79
N ASN A 214 -5.72 -9.75 19.72
CA ASN A 214 -4.49 -10.53 19.75
C ASN A 214 -3.23 -9.67 19.95
N LEU A 215 -3.28 -8.38 19.58
CA LEU A 215 -2.17 -7.44 19.74
C LEU A 215 -2.12 -6.80 21.15
N ILE A 216 -3.27 -6.71 21.84
CA ILE A 216 -3.34 -6.17 23.22
C ILE A 216 -3.02 -7.26 24.26
N ASN A 217 -3.21 -8.53 23.93
CA ASN A 217 -3.01 -9.68 24.83
C ASN A 217 -1.61 -10.33 24.70
N GLN A 218 -0.68 -9.71 23.97
CA GLN A 218 0.74 -10.05 23.91
C GLN A 218 1.60 -8.95 24.57
#